data_ef8708effc6bff3dd422abad70b08788
#
_entry.id   ef8708effc6bff3dd422abad70b08788
#
_cell.length_a   1.000
_cell.length_b   1.000
_cell.length_c   1.000
_cell.angle_alpha   90.00
_cell.angle_beta   90.00
_cell.angle_gamma   90.00
#
_symmetry.space_group_name_H-M   'P 1'
#
loop_
_entity.id
_entity.type
_entity.pdbx_description
1 polymer ?
#
loop_
_entity_poly.entity_id
_entity_poly.type
_entity_poly.pdbx_seq_one_letter_code
_entity_poly.pdbx_strand_id
1 'polypeptide(L)'
;IGTDAHDFLQTLFVARVRASRPPDGTAWERFGEHGPTALLPRGDRHYGAIHCVARAEAEAVAALDDAGWLARLQRAAGWRAGRFVATGERSAYPLVQVLANSLIAERVVLLGNAAQTLHPIGAQGFNLGLRDALTLAELIEHDRSDAGAGALLAEYLARRRVDREHTIGFSSGLARLTGNPAPLLRPLRSLGLFATSQAAPLQSMLVGGAMGFRGDVPQLCRSSA
;
A
#
# COMPACT_ATOMS: atom_id res chain seq x y z
N ILE A 1 22.25 -0.27 11.38
CA ILE A 1 21.59 -1.06 10.33
C ILE A 1 21.55 -0.22 9.06
N GLY A 2 22.09 -0.75 7.94
CA GLY A 2 22.04 -0.11 6.63
C GLY A 2 20.66 -0.23 5.97
N THR A 3 20.42 0.54 4.90
CA THR A 3 19.18 0.53 4.13
C THR A 3 19.45 0.55 2.64
N ASP A 4 18.60 -0.12 1.87
CA ASP A 4 18.50 0.00 0.42
C ASP A 4 17.30 0.88 0.06
N ALA A 5 17.51 1.86 -0.84
CA ALA A 5 16.46 2.75 -1.29
C ALA A 5 16.20 2.60 -2.79
N HIS A 6 14.94 2.59 -3.18
CA HIS A 6 14.50 2.62 -4.57
C HIS A 6 13.49 3.73 -4.78
N ASP A 7 13.86 4.67 -5.64
CA ASP A 7 13.01 5.81 -6.00
C ASP A 7 12.15 5.48 -7.21
N PHE A 8 10.83 5.58 -7.07
CA PHE A 8 9.89 5.32 -8.16
C PHE A 8 9.74 6.51 -9.13
N LEU A 9 10.38 7.64 -8.87
CA LEU A 9 10.24 8.88 -9.62
C LEU A 9 8.78 9.36 -9.73
N GLN A 10 8.02 9.10 -8.70
CA GLN A 10 6.60 9.43 -8.57
C GLN A 10 6.36 10.28 -7.32
N THR A 11 5.29 11.07 -7.34
CA THR A 11 4.76 11.78 -6.17
C THR A 11 3.30 11.39 -5.97
N LEU A 12 2.96 11.07 -4.73
CA LEU A 12 1.61 10.74 -4.29
C LEU A 12 0.95 12.00 -3.74
N PHE A 13 -0.20 12.37 -4.28
CA PHE A 13 -1.08 13.36 -3.70
C PHE A 13 -2.20 12.69 -2.93
N VAL A 14 -2.45 13.18 -1.72
CA VAL A 14 -3.56 12.73 -0.86
C VAL A 14 -4.44 13.93 -0.57
N ALA A 15 -5.76 13.76 -0.75
CA ALA A 15 -6.73 14.79 -0.43
C ALA A 15 -8.04 14.15 0.03
N ARG A 16 -8.81 14.91 0.81
CA ARG A 16 -10.20 14.58 1.10
C ARG A 16 -11.07 15.21 0.02
N VAL A 17 -11.87 14.41 -0.69
CA VAL A 17 -12.74 14.91 -1.76
C VAL A 17 -14.20 14.53 -1.53
N ARG A 18 -15.10 15.41 -1.97
CA ARG A 18 -16.53 15.16 -1.98
C ARG A 18 -17.01 14.96 -3.41
N ALA A 19 -17.74 13.89 -3.62
CA ALA A 19 -18.42 13.62 -4.88
C ALA A 19 -19.91 14.01 -4.82
N SER A 20 -20.52 14.14 -5.97
CA SER A 20 -21.98 14.39 -6.11
C SER A 20 -22.84 13.24 -5.57
N ARG A 21 -22.26 12.03 -5.51
CA ARG A 21 -22.85 10.87 -4.83
C ARG A 21 -22.06 10.57 -3.57
N PRO A 22 -22.69 10.29 -2.44
CA PRO A 22 -21.98 9.83 -1.25
C PRO A 22 -21.34 8.46 -1.50
N PRO A 23 -20.21 8.14 -0.82
CA PRO A 23 -19.65 6.79 -0.85
C PRO A 23 -20.67 5.76 -0.34
N ASP A 24 -20.68 4.61 -1.01
CA ASP A 24 -21.54 3.45 -0.71
C ASP A 24 -20.75 2.28 -0.07
N GLY A 25 -19.54 2.54 0.42
CA GLY A 25 -18.62 1.53 0.94
C GLY A 25 -17.66 0.97 -0.11
N THR A 26 -17.85 1.30 -1.40
CA THR A 26 -16.96 0.81 -2.45
C THR A 26 -15.70 1.64 -2.57
N ALA A 27 -14.55 1.00 -2.49
CA ALA A 27 -13.26 1.58 -2.87
C ALA A 27 -13.03 1.41 -4.38
N TRP A 28 -12.49 2.44 -5.00
CA TRP A 28 -12.17 2.44 -6.43
C TRP A 28 -10.67 2.64 -6.60
N GLU A 29 -10.05 1.82 -7.43
CA GLU A 29 -8.66 2.02 -7.82
C GLU A 29 -8.52 1.88 -9.33
N ARG A 30 -7.80 2.80 -9.95
CA ARG A 30 -7.50 2.80 -11.37
C ARG A 30 -6.01 2.97 -11.58
N PHE A 31 -5.40 2.06 -12.30
CA PHE A 31 -3.99 2.11 -12.63
C PHE A 31 -3.77 2.99 -13.86
N GLY A 32 -3.07 4.10 -13.63
CA GLY A 32 -2.66 5.05 -14.67
C GLY A 32 -1.21 4.83 -15.11
N GLU A 33 -0.74 5.67 -16.00
CA GLU A 33 0.62 5.64 -16.53
C GLU A 33 1.69 5.92 -15.45
N HIS A 34 1.38 6.81 -14.52
CA HIS A 34 2.26 7.23 -13.44
C HIS A 34 1.82 6.69 -12.07
N GLY A 35 1.18 5.53 -12.06
CA GLY A 35 0.73 4.88 -10.83
C GLY A 35 -0.79 4.95 -10.58
N PRO A 36 -1.22 4.50 -9.40
CA PRO A 36 -2.64 4.38 -9.09
C PRO A 36 -3.31 5.73 -8.80
N THR A 37 -4.60 5.78 -9.12
CA THR A 37 -5.55 6.74 -8.57
C THR A 37 -6.60 5.97 -7.81
N ALA A 38 -6.68 6.17 -6.50
CA ALA A 38 -7.60 5.46 -5.63
C ALA A 38 -8.57 6.41 -4.92
N LEU A 39 -9.79 5.94 -4.71
CA LEU A 39 -10.84 6.60 -3.95
C LEU A 39 -11.26 5.66 -2.83
N LEU A 40 -10.97 6.02 -1.61
CA LEU A 40 -11.28 5.23 -0.42
C LEU A 40 -12.50 5.84 0.29
N PRO A 41 -13.61 5.09 0.49
CA PRO A 41 -14.78 5.61 1.15
C PRO A 41 -14.49 5.97 2.61
N ARG A 42 -15.02 7.09 3.07
CA ARG A 42 -14.92 7.57 4.45
C ARG A 42 -16.30 7.68 5.07
N GLY A 43 -16.39 7.45 6.37
CA GLY A 43 -17.64 7.54 7.12
C GLY A 43 -18.28 8.94 7.16
N ASP A 44 -17.54 9.98 6.77
CA ASP A 44 -17.95 11.38 6.74
C ASP A 44 -18.51 11.83 5.38
N ARG A 45 -18.98 10.90 4.55
CA ARG A 45 -19.53 11.13 3.20
C ARG A 45 -18.53 11.68 2.19
N HIS A 46 -17.23 11.50 2.42
CA HIS A 46 -16.14 11.87 1.52
C HIS A 46 -15.38 10.64 1.06
N TYR A 47 -14.54 10.84 0.06
CA TYR A 47 -13.48 9.91 -0.29
C TYR A 47 -12.13 10.45 0.17
N GLY A 48 -11.26 9.59 0.67
CA GLY A 48 -9.83 9.80 0.64
C GLY A 48 -9.35 9.56 -0.78
N ALA A 49 -8.94 10.60 -1.48
CA ALA A 49 -8.41 10.49 -2.83
C ALA A 49 -6.88 10.36 -2.76
N ILE A 50 -6.36 9.40 -3.48
CA ILE A 50 -4.94 9.13 -3.67
C ILE A 50 -4.67 9.22 -5.16
N HIS A 51 -3.69 10.04 -5.57
CA HIS A 51 -3.35 10.23 -6.98
C HIS A 51 -1.86 10.29 -7.18
N CYS A 52 -1.30 9.30 -7.87
CA CYS A 52 0.10 9.30 -8.25
C CYS A 52 0.31 10.06 -9.55
N VAL A 53 1.40 10.82 -9.59
CA VAL A 53 1.86 11.55 -10.76
C VAL A 53 3.36 11.32 -10.97
N ALA A 54 3.89 11.58 -12.16
CA ALA A 54 5.33 11.65 -12.36
C ALA A 54 5.93 12.73 -11.46
N ARG A 55 7.13 12.50 -10.91
CA ARG A 55 7.82 13.52 -10.08
C ARG A 55 7.97 14.84 -10.81
N ALA A 56 8.27 14.82 -12.11
CA ALA A 56 8.42 16.02 -12.92
C ALA A 56 7.15 16.87 -13.02
N GLU A 57 5.97 16.28 -12.77
CA GLU A 57 4.68 16.99 -12.77
C GLU A 57 4.27 17.49 -11.38
N ALA A 58 4.98 17.09 -10.32
CA ALA A 58 4.51 17.30 -8.95
C ALA A 58 4.29 18.78 -8.60
N GLU A 59 5.21 19.66 -8.98
CA GLU A 59 5.08 21.10 -8.72
C GLU A 59 3.89 21.71 -9.46
N ALA A 60 3.71 21.37 -10.74
CA ALA A 60 2.59 21.84 -11.53
C ALA A 60 1.24 21.37 -10.96
N VAL A 61 1.19 20.13 -10.45
CA VAL A 61 -0.02 19.58 -9.81
C VAL A 61 -0.27 20.21 -8.44
N ALA A 62 0.77 20.49 -7.67
CA ALA A 62 0.65 21.19 -6.39
C ALA A 62 0.12 22.62 -6.57
N ALA A 63 0.52 23.30 -7.64
CA ALA A 63 0.11 24.67 -7.97
C ALA A 63 -1.32 24.80 -8.54
N LEU A 64 -2.00 23.69 -8.87
CA LEU A 64 -3.38 23.74 -9.35
C LEU A 64 -4.30 24.35 -8.29
N ASP A 65 -5.24 25.17 -8.72
CA ASP A 65 -6.39 25.53 -7.89
C ASP A 65 -7.32 24.33 -7.66
N ASP A 66 -8.33 24.48 -6.83
CA ASP A 66 -9.25 23.38 -6.51
C ASP A 66 -10.00 22.89 -7.74
N ALA A 67 -10.39 23.76 -8.65
CA ALA A 67 -11.09 23.38 -9.88
C ALA A 67 -10.19 22.56 -10.82
N GLY A 68 -8.95 23.00 -11.02
CA GLY A 68 -7.94 22.30 -11.80
C GLY A 68 -7.59 20.92 -11.22
N TRP A 69 -7.43 20.86 -9.89
CA TRP A 69 -7.20 19.60 -9.20
C TRP A 69 -8.36 18.63 -9.36
N LEU A 70 -9.60 19.08 -9.10
CA LEU A 70 -10.79 18.22 -9.25
C LEU A 70 -10.97 17.74 -10.69
N ALA A 71 -10.70 18.61 -11.69
CA ALA A 71 -10.75 18.22 -13.08
C ALA A 71 -9.67 17.18 -13.45
N ARG A 72 -8.46 17.31 -12.91
CA ARG A 72 -7.38 16.34 -13.09
C ARG A 72 -7.75 15.00 -12.45
N LEU A 73 -8.19 15.04 -11.20
CA LEU A 73 -8.60 13.84 -10.46
C LEU A 73 -9.76 13.11 -11.14
N GLN A 74 -10.76 13.86 -11.66
CA GLN A 74 -11.89 13.31 -12.39
C GLN A 74 -11.46 12.57 -13.66
N ARG A 75 -10.52 13.13 -14.43
CA ARG A 75 -9.96 12.44 -15.62
C ARG A 75 -9.23 11.16 -15.23
N ALA A 76 -8.48 11.19 -14.13
CA ALA A 76 -7.70 10.06 -13.66
C ALA A 76 -8.59 8.96 -13.07
N ALA A 77 -9.53 9.29 -12.18
CA ALA A 77 -10.41 8.33 -11.50
C ALA A 77 -11.59 7.86 -12.36
N GLY A 78 -12.05 8.69 -13.32
CA GLY A 78 -13.27 8.44 -14.08
C GLY A 78 -14.53 8.88 -13.32
N TRP A 79 -15.70 8.35 -13.71
CA TRP A 79 -17.01 8.86 -13.28
C TRP A 79 -17.77 7.90 -12.34
N ARG A 80 -17.19 6.75 -11.97
CA ARG A 80 -17.90 5.73 -11.17
C ARG A 80 -18.35 6.24 -9.79
N ALA A 81 -17.50 7.06 -9.14
CA ALA A 81 -17.84 7.70 -7.87
C ALA A 81 -18.73 8.95 -8.00
N GLY A 82 -19.16 9.30 -9.21
CA GLY A 82 -19.86 10.54 -9.52
C GLY A 82 -18.90 11.69 -9.84
N ARG A 83 -19.44 12.94 -9.92
CA ARG A 83 -18.66 14.14 -10.18
C ARG A 83 -18.03 14.66 -8.89
N PHE A 84 -16.75 14.97 -8.88
CA PHE A 84 -16.10 15.63 -7.74
C PHE A 84 -16.52 17.10 -7.68
N VAL A 85 -16.92 17.52 -6.49
CA VAL A 85 -17.55 18.85 -6.27
C VAL A 85 -16.83 19.71 -5.25
N ALA A 86 -16.00 19.12 -4.40
CA ALA A 86 -15.18 19.84 -3.43
C ALA A 86 -13.95 19.04 -3.05
N THR A 87 -12.88 19.72 -2.67
CA THR A 87 -11.65 19.14 -2.13
C THR A 87 -11.24 19.86 -0.86
N GLY A 88 -10.56 19.15 0.03
CA GLY A 88 -9.79 19.73 1.11
C GLY A 88 -8.33 19.94 0.69
N GLU A 89 -7.50 20.26 1.67
CA GLU A 89 -6.06 20.42 1.51
C GLU A 89 -5.42 19.19 0.87
N ARG A 90 -4.40 19.42 0.07
CA ARG A 90 -3.61 18.37 -0.60
C ARG A 90 -2.26 18.24 0.06
N SER A 91 -1.91 17.01 0.40
CA SER A 91 -0.56 16.66 0.85
C SER A 91 0.16 15.89 -0.23
N ALA A 92 1.45 16.18 -0.45
CA ALA A 92 2.27 15.55 -1.47
C ALA A 92 3.41 14.75 -0.81
N TYR A 93 3.63 13.52 -1.27
CA TYR A 93 4.66 12.62 -0.74
C TYR A 93 5.46 12.01 -1.88
N PRO A 94 6.79 12.18 -1.93
CA PRO A 94 7.64 11.46 -2.87
C PRO A 94 7.57 9.95 -2.57
N LEU A 95 7.49 9.13 -3.62
CA LEU A 95 7.41 7.68 -3.47
C LEU A 95 8.81 7.07 -3.55
N VAL A 96 9.35 6.74 -2.40
CA VAL A 96 10.63 6.03 -2.24
C VAL A 96 10.39 4.79 -1.40
N GLN A 97 10.78 3.63 -1.91
CA GLN A 97 10.88 2.43 -1.10
C GLN A 97 12.19 2.47 -0.31
N VAL A 98 12.14 2.18 0.97
CA VAL A 98 13.32 2.02 1.81
C VAL A 98 13.21 0.71 2.55
N LEU A 99 14.22 -0.14 2.43
CA LEU A 99 14.27 -1.44 3.08
C LEU A 99 15.50 -1.52 3.97
N ALA A 100 15.31 -1.85 5.26
CA ALA A 100 16.40 -2.17 6.13
C ALA A 100 17.07 -3.50 5.72
N ASN A 101 18.42 -3.53 5.68
CA ASN A 101 19.19 -4.71 5.30
C ASN A 101 19.16 -5.80 6.37
N SER A 102 18.85 -5.42 7.62
CA SER A 102 18.54 -6.33 8.71
C SER A 102 17.37 -5.78 9.52
N LEU A 103 16.53 -6.66 10.05
CA LEU A 103 15.46 -6.27 10.98
C LEU A 103 15.93 -6.24 12.43
N ILE A 104 17.07 -6.86 12.72
CA ILE A 104 17.60 -6.99 14.08
C ILE A 104 19.06 -6.53 14.18
N ALA A 105 19.45 -6.05 15.35
CA ALA A 105 20.80 -5.84 15.82
C ALA A 105 20.87 -6.25 17.30
N GLU A 106 22.02 -6.07 17.95
CA GLU A 106 22.16 -6.37 19.38
C GLU A 106 21.10 -5.61 20.19
N ARG A 107 20.19 -6.36 20.82
CA ARG A 107 19.06 -5.84 21.63
C ARG A 107 18.12 -4.85 20.91
N VAL A 108 18.11 -4.85 19.57
CA VAL A 108 17.30 -3.94 18.75
C VAL A 108 16.50 -4.74 17.71
N VAL A 109 15.24 -4.37 17.53
CA VAL A 109 14.38 -4.83 16.43
C VAL A 109 13.73 -3.65 15.72
N LEU A 110 13.68 -3.69 14.39
CA LEU A 110 13.00 -2.70 13.57
C LEU A 110 11.60 -3.20 13.19
N LEU A 111 10.61 -2.32 13.28
CA LEU A 111 9.21 -2.59 12.96
C LEU A 111 8.63 -1.54 12.00
N GLY A 112 7.64 -1.94 11.23
CA GLY A 112 6.86 -1.03 10.38
C GLY A 112 7.75 -0.21 9.44
N ASN A 113 7.56 1.11 9.37
CA ASN A 113 8.32 1.97 8.46
C ASN A 113 9.81 2.07 8.79
N ALA A 114 10.22 1.79 10.02
CA ALA A 114 11.65 1.70 10.37
C ALA A 114 12.32 0.48 9.73
N ALA A 115 11.57 -0.59 9.53
CA ALA A 115 12.03 -1.82 8.88
C ALA A 115 11.86 -1.73 7.34
N GLN A 116 10.73 -1.21 6.88
CA GLN A 116 10.40 -1.10 5.46
C GLN A 116 9.35 -0.02 5.16
N THR A 117 9.68 0.90 4.27
CA THR A 117 8.72 1.79 3.62
C THR A 117 8.41 1.24 2.25
N LEU A 118 7.15 0.96 1.95
CA LEU A 118 6.71 0.32 0.71
C LEU A 118 5.98 1.30 -0.20
N HIS A 119 5.93 0.97 -1.50
CA HIS A 119 5.02 1.66 -2.40
C HIS A 119 3.57 1.48 -1.91
N PRO A 120 2.72 2.52 -1.89
CA PRO A 120 1.37 2.47 -1.31
C PRO A 120 0.38 1.58 -2.08
N ILE A 121 0.78 1.09 -3.25
CA ILE A 121 -0.06 0.21 -4.07
C ILE A 121 -0.45 -1.05 -3.29
N GLY A 122 -1.74 -1.32 -3.18
CA GLY A 122 -2.26 -2.43 -2.39
C GLY A 122 -2.27 -2.18 -0.86
N ALA A 123 -1.89 -0.98 -0.38
CA ALA A 123 -1.97 -0.54 1.03
C ALA A 123 -1.34 -1.50 2.06
N GLN A 124 -0.25 -2.20 1.71
CA GLN A 124 0.32 -3.29 2.52
C GLN A 124 1.25 -2.83 3.65
N GLY A 125 1.82 -1.61 3.57
CA GLY A 125 2.86 -1.17 4.51
C GLY A 125 2.39 -1.16 5.97
N PHE A 126 1.21 -0.59 6.24
CA PHE A 126 0.62 -0.56 7.58
C PHE A 126 0.30 -1.98 8.10
N ASN A 127 -0.32 -2.80 7.26
CA ASN A 127 -0.71 -4.16 7.62
C ASN A 127 0.51 -5.04 7.94
N LEU A 128 1.59 -4.90 7.17
CA LEU A 128 2.85 -5.59 7.44
C LEU A 128 3.43 -5.15 8.79
N GLY A 129 3.51 -3.84 9.05
CA GLY A 129 4.01 -3.31 10.32
C GLY A 129 3.16 -3.72 11.53
N LEU A 130 1.84 -3.83 11.37
CA LEU A 130 0.97 -4.32 12.43
C LEU A 130 1.25 -5.81 12.73
N ARG A 131 1.41 -6.65 11.72
CA ARG A 131 1.80 -8.05 11.91
C ARG A 131 3.19 -8.19 12.51
N ASP A 132 4.13 -7.31 12.17
CA ASP A 132 5.45 -7.25 12.80
C ASP A 132 5.32 -7.00 14.31
N ALA A 133 4.54 -5.99 14.70
CA ALA A 133 4.33 -5.63 16.11
C ALA A 133 3.64 -6.76 16.89
N LEU A 134 2.60 -7.39 16.31
CA LEU A 134 1.89 -8.49 16.95
C LEU A 134 2.77 -9.74 17.11
N THR A 135 3.60 -10.08 16.12
CA THR A 135 4.56 -11.19 16.23
C THR A 135 5.56 -10.94 17.35
N LEU A 136 6.10 -9.72 17.46
CA LEU A 136 7.02 -9.39 18.54
C LEU A 136 6.32 -9.45 19.91
N ALA A 137 5.10 -8.94 20.02
CA ALA A 137 4.33 -9.01 21.26
C ALA A 137 4.08 -10.45 21.72
N GLU A 138 3.72 -11.35 20.82
CA GLU A 138 3.55 -12.78 21.12
C GLU A 138 4.85 -13.43 21.64
N LEU A 139 5.99 -13.12 21.02
CA LEU A 139 7.27 -13.67 21.46
C LEU A 139 7.68 -13.16 22.84
N ILE A 140 7.49 -11.86 23.11
CA ILE A 140 7.75 -11.26 24.43
C ILE A 140 6.80 -11.86 25.48
N GLU A 141 5.54 -12.11 25.14
CA GLU A 141 4.59 -12.72 26.08
C GLU A 141 4.95 -14.15 26.41
N HIS A 142 5.46 -14.91 25.43
CA HIS A 142 5.89 -16.30 25.63
C HIS A 142 7.14 -16.41 26.51
N ASP A 143 8.11 -15.51 26.34
CA ASP A 143 9.30 -15.44 27.18
C ASP A 143 9.53 -13.99 27.64
N ARG A 144 9.15 -13.73 28.91
CA ARG A 144 9.26 -12.41 29.54
C ARG A 144 10.61 -12.18 30.23
N SER A 145 11.51 -13.16 30.18
CA SER A 145 12.77 -13.10 30.92
C SER A 145 13.70 -12.00 30.38
N ASP A 146 13.87 -11.91 29.07
CA ASP A 146 14.64 -10.88 28.39
C ASP A 146 14.12 -10.61 26.98
N ALA A 147 13.33 -9.56 26.81
CA ALA A 147 12.76 -9.15 25.50
C ALA A 147 13.83 -8.76 24.46
N GLY A 148 15.07 -8.51 24.89
CA GLY A 148 16.20 -8.20 24.01
C GLY A 148 17.14 -9.38 23.74
N ALA A 149 16.78 -10.60 24.21
CA ALA A 149 17.60 -11.79 24.02
C ALA A 149 17.80 -12.10 22.53
N GLY A 150 19.03 -12.44 22.15
CA GLY A 150 19.37 -12.78 20.77
C GLY A 150 18.54 -13.90 20.18
N ALA A 151 18.17 -14.90 21.00
CA ALA A 151 17.30 -16.02 20.60
C ALA A 151 15.89 -15.53 20.22
N LEU A 152 15.28 -14.66 21.04
CA LEU A 152 13.97 -14.08 20.75
C LEU A 152 13.99 -13.25 19.46
N LEU A 153 15.01 -12.42 19.28
CA LEU A 153 15.17 -11.60 18.08
C LEU A 153 15.39 -12.45 16.81
N ALA A 154 16.14 -13.54 16.92
CA ALA A 154 16.35 -14.49 15.83
C ALA A 154 15.05 -15.22 15.44
N GLU A 155 14.25 -15.62 16.42
CA GLU A 155 12.93 -16.20 16.17
C GLU A 155 11.97 -15.22 15.51
N TYR A 156 11.94 -13.97 15.97
CA TYR A 156 11.20 -12.90 15.31
C TYR A 156 11.56 -12.77 13.83
N LEU A 157 12.87 -12.72 13.53
CA LEU A 157 13.35 -12.62 12.15
C LEU A 157 12.88 -13.82 11.30
N ALA A 158 12.99 -15.02 11.83
CA ALA A 158 12.57 -16.25 11.15
C ALA A 158 11.07 -16.25 10.83
N ARG A 159 10.23 -15.88 11.81
CA ARG A 159 8.77 -15.82 11.66
C ARG A 159 8.33 -14.74 10.66
N ARG A 160 9.00 -13.59 10.63
CA ARG A 160 8.61 -12.46 9.76
C ARG A 160 9.15 -12.54 8.33
N ARG A 161 10.18 -13.35 8.08
CA ARG A 161 10.90 -13.38 6.80
C ARG A 161 9.99 -13.63 5.61
N VAL A 162 9.19 -14.67 5.64
CA VAL A 162 8.36 -15.11 4.51
C VAL A 162 7.27 -14.08 4.18
N ASP A 163 6.56 -13.57 5.20
CA ASP A 163 5.52 -12.55 5.02
C ASP A 163 6.12 -11.24 4.48
N ARG A 164 7.27 -10.82 5.03
CA ARG A 164 7.99 -9.62 4.57
C ARG A 164 8.42 -9.73 3.11
N GLU A 165 9.10 -10.81 2.74
CA GLU A 165 9.58 -11.04 1.37
C GLU A 165 8.41 -11.06 0.36
N HIS A 166 7.31 -11.74 0.68
CA HIS A 166 6.13 -11.79 -0.17
C HIS A 166 5.45 -10.44 -0.30
N THR A 167 5.30 -9.71 0.79
CA THR A 167 4.63 -8.38 0.79
C THR A 167 5.46 -7.36 0.01
N ILE A 168 6.78 -7.33 0.20
CA ILE A 168 7.69 -6.47 -0.56
C ILE A 168 7.65 -6.85 -2.05
N GLY A 169 7.78 -8.13 -2.37
CA GLY A 169 7.75 -8.64 -3.75
C GLY A 169 6.44 -8.31 -4.45
N PHE A 170 5.31 -8.49 -3.78
CA PHE A 170 3.98 -8.15 -4.31
C PHE A 170 3.85 -6.65 -4.58
N SER A 171 4.16 -5.80 -3.58
CA SER A 171 4.07 -4.34 -3.73
C SER A 171 4.98 -3.82 -4.84
N SER A 172 6.25 -4.23 -4.84
CA SER A 172 7.23 -3.81 -5.85
C SER A 172 6.89 -4.35 -7.24
N GLY A 173 6.43 -5.60 -7.34
CA GLY A 173 6.00 -6.22 -8.59
C GLY A 173 4.79 -5.51 -9.20
N LEU A 174 3.79 -5.19 -8.36
CA LEU A 174 2.60 -4.46 -8.80
C LEU A 174 2.94 -3.02 -9.22
N ALA A 175 3.80 -2.33 -8.47
CA ALA A 175 4.26 -0.99 -8.82
C ALA A 175 4.99 -0.97 -10.18
N ARG A 176 5.89 -1.93 -10.42
CA ARG A 176 6.61 -2.07 -11.70
C ARG A 176 5.66 -2.43 -12.85
N LEU A 177 4.71 -3.33 -12.62
CA LEU A 177 3.74 -3.74 -13.63
C LEU A 177 2.83 -2.58 -14.03
N THR A 178 2.35 -1.79 -13.07
CA THR A 178 1.41 -0.69 -13.30
C THR A 178 2.10 0.57 -13.81
N GLY A 179 3.33 0.85 -13.38
CA GLY A 179 4.13 2.00 -13.82
C GLY A 179 4.87 1.80 -15.14
N ASN A 180 4.79 0.63 -15.78
CA ASN A 180 5.48 0.38 -17.05
C ASN A 180 4.70 1.02 -18.21
N PRO A 181 5.30 1.96 -18.99
CA PRO A 181 4.62 2.68 -20.07
C PRO A 181 4.43 1.86 -21.34
N ALA A 182 5.00 0.64 -21.44
CA ALA A 182 4.97 -0.16 -22.66
C ALA A 182 3.52 -0.37 -23.16
N PRO A 183 3.20 0.02 -24.43
CA PRO A 183 1.83 -0.01 -24.95
C PRO A 183 1.19 -1.39 -24.94
N LEU A 184 1.99 -2.43 -25.15
CA LEU A 184 1.52 -3.83 -25.15
C LEU A 184 1.10 -4.33 -23.78
N LEU A 185 1.60 -3.74 -22.69
CA LEU A 185 1.24 -4.14 -21.32
C LEU A 185 -0.13 -3.59 -20.89
N ARG A 186 -0.63 -2.53 -21.53
CA ARG A 186 -1.95 -1.96 -21.20
C ARG A 186 -3.10 -2.97 -21.43
N PRO A 187 -3.24 -3.58 -22.63
CA PRO A 187 -4.28 -4.60 -22.84
C PRO A 187 -4.06 -5.87 -22.02
N LEU A 188 -2.81 -6.29 -21.81
CA LEU A 188 -2.50 -7.46 -20.98
C LEU A 188 -2.89 -7.25 -19.52
N ARG A 189 -2.68 -6.06 -18.94
CA ARG A 189 -3.15 -5.71 -17.60
C ARG A 189 -4.68 -5.76 -17.49
N SER A 190 -5.38 -5.20 -18.48
CA SER A 190 -6.84 -5.23 -18.51
C SER A 190 -7.39 -6.65 -18.62
N LEU A 191 -6.78 -7.48 -19.47
CA LEU A 191 -7.10 -8.90 -19.59
C LEU A 191 -6.84 -9.67 -18.29
N GLY A 192 -5.70 -9.42 -17.64
CA GLY A 192 -5.35 -10.03 -16.35
C GLY A 192 -6.36 -9.68 -15.25
N LEU A 193 -6.75 -8.40 -15.14
CA LEU A 193 -7.80 -7.96 -14.20
C LEU A 193 -9.15 -8.56 -14.53
N PHE A 194 -9.52 -8.63 -15.81
CA PHE A 194 -10.75 -9.27 -16.25
C PHE A 194 -10.75 -10.76 -15.93
N ALA A 195 -9.70 -11.49 -16.26
CA ALA A 195 -9.56 -12.92 -15.92
C ALA A 195 -9.66 -13.15 -14.41
N THR A 196 -9.01 -12.30 -13.61
CA THR A 196 -9.11 -12.35 -12.15
C THR A 196 -10.55 -12.12 -11.68
N SER A 197 -11.29 -11.19 -12.31
CA SER A 197 -12.69 -10.92 -11.94
C SER A 197 -13.64 -12.08 -12.26
N GLN A 198 -13.26 -13.00 -13.15
CA GLN A 198 -14.07 -14.17 -13.53
C GLN A 198 -13.69 -15.45 -12.81
N ALA A 199 -12.53 -15.51 -12.16
CA ALA A 199 -11.97 -16.72 -11.56
C ALA A 199 -11.93 -16.62 -10.02
N ALA A 200 -12.93 -17.17 -9.34
CA ALA A 200 -13.00 -17.17 -7.88
C ALA A 200 -11.71 -17.69 -7.17
N PRO A 201 -11.01 -18.74 -7.65
CA PRO A 201 -9.76 -19.17 -7.04
C PRO A 201 -8.66 -18.11 -7.12
N LEU A 202 -8.56 -17.36 -8.24
CA LEU A 202 -7.61 -16.27 -8.40
C LEU A 202 -7.94 -15.09 -7.48
N GLN A 203 -9.24 -14.77 -7.35
CA GLN A 203 -9.70 -13.76 -6.39
C GLN A 203 -9.33 -14.13 -4.96
N SER A 204 -9.64 -15.34 -4.53
CA SER A 204 -9.31 -15.83 -3.18
C SER A 204 -7.80 -15.80 -2.91
N MET A 205 -6.99 -16.20 -3.89
CA MET A 205 -5.54 -16.17 -3.78
C MET A 205 -5.01 -14.73 -3.64
N LEU A 206 -5.52 -13.79 -4.43
CA LEU A 206 -5.14 -12.38 -4.38
C LEU A 206 -5.61 -11.73 -3.07
N VAL A 207 -6.87 -11.93 -2.70
CA VAL A 207 -7.44 -11.39 -1.45
C VAL A 207 -6.69 -11.96 -0.25
N GLY A 208 -6.50 -13.27 -0.16
CA GLY A 208 -5.73 -13.90 0.93
C GLY A 208 -4.30 -13.37 1.03
N GLY A 209 -3.64 -13.16 -0.13
CA GLY A 209 -2.32 -12.53 -0.18
C GLY A 209 -2.33 -11.07 0.27
N ALA A 210 -3.32 -10.29 -0.17
CA ALA A 210 -3.49 -8.90 0.21
C ALA A 210 -3.88 -8.71 1.68
N MET A 211 -4.62 -9.65 2.26
CA MET A 211 -4.97 -9.66 3.68
C MET A 211 -3.85 -10.17 4.59
N GLY A 212 -2.72 -10.65 4.02
CA GLY A 212 -1.57 -11.12 4.79
C GLY A 212 -1.74 -12.52 5.41
N PHE A 213 -2.69 -13.32 4.91
CA PHE A 213 -2.85 -14.74 5.31
C PHE A 213 -1.84 -15.66 4.62
N ARG A 214 -0.56 -15.25 4.63
CA ARG A 214 0.55 -16.05 4.09
C ARG A 214 1.68 -16.12 5.10
N GLY A 215 2.31 -17.28 5.20
CA GLY A 215 3.39 -17.53 6.15
C GLY A 215 2.88 -17.67 7.59
N ASP A 216 3.71 -17.31 8.56
CA ASP A 216 3.35 -17.33 9.97
C ASP A 216 2.51 -16.09 10.33
N VAL A 217 1.23 -16.33 10.51
CA VAL A 217 0.26 -15.26 10.86
C VAL A 217 0.17 -15.18 12.39
N PRO A 218 0.34 -13.99 13.00
CA PRO A 218 0.16 -13.80 14.43
C PRO A 218 -1.21 -14.31 14.92
N GLN A 219 -1.27 -14.85 16.13
CA GLN A 219 -2.50 -15.46 16.67
C GLN A 219 -3.67 -14.47 16.70
N LEU A 220 -3.40 -13.22 17.08
CA LEU A 220 -4.41 -12.14 17.08
C LEU A 220 -4.92 -11.75 15.68
N CYS A 221 -4.22 -12.16 14.62
CA CYS A 221 -4.69 -11.97 13.24
C CYS A 221 -5.43 -13.19 12.69
N ARG A 222 -5.50 -14.30 13.45
CA ARG A 222 -6.25 -15.49 13.04
C ARG A 222 -7.70 -15.30 13.43
N SER A 223 -8.63 -15.55 12.50
CA SER A 223 -10.05 -15.62 12.87
C SER A 223 -10.22 -16.76 13.90
N SER A 224 -10.85 -16.47 15.02
CA SER A 224 -11.41 -17.52 15.86
C SER A 224 -12.37 -18.33 14.99
N ALA A 225 -12.05 -19.60 14.79
CA ALA A 225 -12.89 -20.57 14.09
C ALA A 225 -14.20 -20.80 14.86
#